data_693e897b5331b10045317364e3578ed4
#
_entry.id   693e897b5331b10045317364e3578ed4
#
_cell.length_a   1.000
_cell.length_b   1.000
_cell.length_c   1.000
_cell.angle_alpha   90.00
_cell.angle_beta   90.00
_cell.angle_gamma   90.00
#
_symmetry.space_group_name_H-M   'P 1'
#
loop_
_entity.id
_entity.type
_entity.pdbx_description
1 polymer ?
#
loop_
_entity_poly.entity_id
_entity_poly.type
_entity_poly.pdbx_seq_one_letter_code
_entity_poly.pdbx_strand_id
1 'polypeptide(L)'
;MLMKRVLAYLFIFFYTLLALALFPTTHSHIPYPQLIYPATALLFVLLVALSARLIGWQESAVGILTTAIFVGLFFPSSDTFFQLDWNALRELGSECIVPFFIGQYNRIRYAPFTRRYMIMLLMGIFCSYTHDGITIPLCAGFIWMSVLNHDKFFRSACWPMVIGFIIGTSFSIWKAHNGESEMMADYLNTLSAHTTKSIALLWDTKIFLFAVGLSAYLCTRRWGRQLLAHNLKEHPLLTHCAIFSLCTMPFAPLGLDNAVKGVCFFCMFWTLILGKSLINKYMPIVTQKHELTPNNPKAK
;
A
#
# COMPACT_ATOMS: atom_id res chain seq x y z
N MET A 1 15.67 23.65 -3.21
CA MET A 1 15.25 22.33 -2.68
C MET A 1 14.01 21.82 -3.37
N LEU A 2 12.94 22.59 -3.46
CA LEU A 2 11.69 22.25 -4.16
C LEU A 2 11.94 21.80 -5.61
N MET A 3 12.77 22.54 -6.37
CA MET A 3 13.08 22.24 -7.77
C MET A 3 13.67 20.82 -7.97
N LYS A 4 14.57 20.37 -7.08
CA LYS A 4 15.16 19.01 -7.18
C LYS A 4 14.11 17.90 -6.97
N ARG A 5 13.10 18.14 -6.13
CA ARG A 5 12.00 17.18 -5.91
C ARG A 5 11.07 17.13 -7.14
N VAL A 6 10.71 18.29 -7.66
CA VAL A 6 9.90 18.38 -8.88
C VAL A 6 10.59 17.67 -10.04
N LEU A 7 11.89 17.90 -10.21
CA LEU A 7 12.68 17.22 -11.23
C LEU A 7 12.71 15.69 -11.04
N ALA A 8 12.79 15.19 -9.78
CA ALA A 8 12.74 13.76 -9.52
C ALA A 8 11.38 13.15 -9.93
N TYR A 9 10.26 13.80 -9.61
CA TYR A 9 8.94 13.33 -10.03
C TYR A 9 8.74 13.40 -11.54
N LEU A 10 9.19 14.47 -12.19
CA LEU A 10 9.16 14.58 -13.64
C LEU A 10 10.02 13.50 -14.31
N PHE A 11 11.20 13.22 -13.76
CA PHE A 11 12.05 12.14 -14.26
C PHE A 11 11.33 10.79 -14.15
N ILE A 12 10.70 10.47 -13.01
CA ILE A 12 9.95 9.23 -12.83
C ILE A 12 8.80 9.16 -13.83
N PHE A 13 8.06 10.27 -14.02
CA PHE A 13 6.95 10.34 -14.97
C PHE A 13 7.41 10.03 -16.41
N PHE A 14 8.41 10.75 -16.89
CA PHE A 14 8.89 10.56 -18.26
C PHE A 14 9.57 9.22 -18.46
N TYR A 15 10.32 8.72 -17.46
CA TYR A 15 10.92 7.40 -17.52
C TYR A 15 9.85 6.30 -17.60
N THR A 16 8.81 6.39 -16.78
CA THR A 16 7.68 5.45 -16.81
C THR A 16 6.97 5.51 -18.15
N LEU A 17 6.68 6.71 -18.65
CA LEU A 17 6.03 6.90 -19.95
C LEU A 17 6.87 6.31 -21.09
N LEU A 18 8.19 6.52 -21.08
CA LEU A 18 9.13 5.97 -22.05
C LEU A 18 9.17 4.43 -21.96
N ALA A 19 9.24 3.89 -20.76
CA ALA A 19 9.22 2.44 -20.55
C ALA A 19 7.94 1.82 -21.12
N LEU A 20 6.77 2.40 -20.85
CA LEU A 20 5.48 1.95 -21.37
C LEU A 20 5.41 2.05 -22.91
N ALA A 21 6.04 3.06 -23.50
CA ALA A 21 6.06 3.23 -24.96
C ALA A 21 7.05 2.28 -25.66
N LEU A 22 8.18 1.96 -25.02
CA LEU A 22 9.23 1.10 -25.59
C LEU A 22 8.97 -0.39 -25.41
N PHE A 23 8.22 -0.78 -24.36
CA PHE A 23 7.84 -2.16 -24.10
C PHE A 23 6.34 -2.34 -24.36
N PRO A 24 5.87 -2.24 -25.61
CA PRO A 24 4.50 -2.50 -25.95
C PRO A 24 4.17 -3.93 -25.53
N THR A 25 3.15 -4.06 -24.72
CA THR A 25 2.66 -5.35 -24.25
C THR A 25 2.22 -6.20 -25.44
N THR A 26 2.32 -7.52 -25.30
CA THR A 26 1.92 -8.52 -26.29
C THR A 26 0.42 -8.47 -26.67
N HIS A 27 -0.36 -7.63 -26.01
CA HIS A 27 -1.79 -7.45 -26.28
C HIS A 27 -2.00 -6.35 -27.32
N SER A 28 -2.35 -6.76 -28.54
CA SER A 28 -2.46 -5.96 -29.76
C SER A 28 -3.54 -4.86 -29.77
N HIS A 29 -4.35 -4.69 -28.72
CA HIS A 29 -5.39 -3.69 -28.67
C HIS A 29 -5.55 -3.06 -27.28
N ILE A 30 -4.67 -2.09 -26.98
CA ILE A 30 -4.90 -1.20 -25.85
C ILE A 30 -5.91 -0.14 -26.31
N PRO A 31 -7.11 -0.08 -25.73
CA PRO A 31 -8.04 0.99 -26.04
C PRO A 31 -7.48 2.33 -25.55
N TYR A 32 -7.39 3.30 -26.44
CA TYR A 32 -6.97 4.67 -26.11
C TYR A 32 -5.57 4.79 -25.46
N PRO A 33 -4.46 4.30 -26.09
CA PRO A 33 -3.13 4.32 -25.51
C PRO A 33 -2.66 5.75 -25.12
N GLN A 34 -3.11 6.75 -25.87
CA GLN A 34 -2.82 8.16 -25.63
C GLN A 34 -3.34 8.65 -24.26
N LEU A 35 -4.36 8.03 -23.71
CA LEU A 35 -4.92 8.35 -22.39
C LEU A 35 -4.35 7.42 -21.30
N ILE A 36 -4.25 6.13 -21.59
CA ILE A 36 -3.86 5.11 -20.61
C ILE A 36 -2.40 5.28 -20.18
N TYR A 37 -1.46 5.52 -21.11
CA TYR A 37 -0.05 5.67 -20.77
C TYR A 37 0.23 6.86 -19.83
N PRO A 38 -0.24 8.08 -20.14
CA PRO A 38 -0.05 9.20 -19.22
C PRO A 38 -0.77 8.99 -17.88
N ALA A 39 -1.97 8.39 -17.88
CA ALA A 39 -2.70 8.11 -16.65
C ALA A 39 -1.95 7.11 -15.75
N THR A 40 -1.42 6.02 -16.33
CA THR A 40 -0.60 5.03 -15.60
C THR A 40 0.67 5.66 -15.05
N ALA A 41 1.39 6.44 -15.85
CA ALA A 41 2.59 7.14 -15.39
C ALA A 41 2.28 8.12 -14.26
N LEU A 42 1.16 8.86 -14.34
CA LEU A 42 0.71 9.77 -13.29
C LEU A 42 0.35 9.04 -11.99
N LEU A 43 -0.39 7.94 -12.07
CA LEU A 43 -0.75 7.12 -10.92
C LEU A 43 0.49 6.50 -10.26
N PHE A 44 1.46 6.05 -11.05
CA PHE A 44 2.72 5.54 -10.52
C PHE A 44 3.50 6.63 -9.77
N VAL A 45 3.60 7.84 -10.33
CA VAL A 45 4.20 9.00 -9.64
C VAL A 45 3.45 9.31 -8.35
N LEU A 46 2.12 9.26 -8.37
CA LEU A 46 1.29 9.47 -7.19
C LEU A 46 1.56 8.40 -6.11
N LEU A 47 1.64 7.13 -6.49
CA LEU A 47 1.99 6.04 -5.59
C LEU A 47 3.37 6.25 -4.96
N VAL A 48 4.38 6.60 -5.76
CA VAL A 48 5.72 6.91 -5.25
C VAL A 48 5.68 8.11 -4.30
N ALA A 49 4.95 9.17 -4.64
CA ALA A 49 4.85 10.36 -3.79
C ALA A 49 4.17 10.06 -2.44
N LEU A 50 3.08 9.29 -2.45
CA LEU A 50 2.37 8.86 -1.25
C LEU A 50 3.23 7.93 -0.40
N SER A 51 3.95 6.99 -1.02
CA SER A 51 4.86 6.06 -0.39
C SER A 51 6.05 6.78 0.25
N ALA A 52 6.71 7.68 -0.50
CA ALA A 52 7.81 8.50 0.00
C ALA A 52 7.37 9.39 1.18
N ARG A 53 6.13 9.89 1.14
CA ARG A 53 5.54 10.65 2.24
C ARG A 53 5.28 9.78 3.47
N LEU A 54 4.73 8.59 3.30
CA LEU A 54 4.44 7.65 4.37
C LEU A 54 5.71 7.27 5.14
N ILE A 55 6.81 7.00 4.41
CA ILE A 55 8.11 6.64 4.99
C ILE A 55 8.95 7.86 5.38
N GLY A 56 8.51 9.09 5.07
CA GLY A 56 9.21 10.33 5.39
C GLY A 56 10.46 10.59 4.55
N TRP A 57 10.49 10.13 3.29
CA TRP A 57 11.57 10.40 2.32
C TRP A 57 11.20 11.45 1.26
N GLN A 58 10.05 12.07 1.37
CA GLN A 58 9.57 13.10 0.44
C GLN A 58 10.46 14.35 0.36
N GLU A 59 11.34 14.56 1.36
CA GLU A 59 12.19 15.75 1.44
C GLU A 59 13.44 15.66 0.57
N SER A 60 13.85 14.48 0.17
CA SER A 60 15.07 14.20 -0.59
C SER A 60 14.75 13.65 -1.98
N ALA A 61 15.36 14.23 -3.03
CA ALA A 61 15.26 13.68 -4.38
C ALA A 61 15.78 12.23 -4.44
N VAL A 62 16.87 11.94 -3.71
CA VAL A 62 17.41 10.58 -3.60
C VAL A 62 16.41 9.64 -2.94
N GLY A 63 15.75 10.08 -1.85
CA GLY A 63 14.71 9.29 -1.21
C GLY A 63 13.52 8.99 -2.12
N ILE A 64 13.07 9.98 -2.90
CA ILE A 64 12.00 9.82 -3.89
C ILE A 64 12.41 8.80 -4.97
N LEU A 65 13.60 8.92 -5.53
CA LEU A 65 14.11 8.01 -6.55
C LEU A 65 14.31 6.58 -5.99
N THR A 66 14.87 6.45 -4.78
CA THR A 66 15.00 5.15 -4.11
C THR A 66 13.64 4.50 -3.88
N THR A 67 12.64 5.28 -3.44
CA THR A 67 11.27 4.80 -3.29
C THR A 67 10.70 4.34 -4.63
N ALA A 68 10.93 5.10 -5.72
CA ALA A 68 10.45 4.75 -7.04
C ALA A 68 11.05 3.44 -7.56
N ILE A 69 12.37 3.26 -7.40
CA ILE A 69 13.06 2.03 -7.79
C ILE A 69 12.52 0.85 -6.99
N PHE A 70 12.36 1.02 -5.67
CA PHE A 70 11.90 -0.06 -4.81
C PHE A 70 10.44 -0.45 -5.09
N VAL A 71 9.57 0.55 -5.25
CA VAL A 71 8.17 0.33 -5.65
C VAL A 71 8.11 -0.34 -7.03
N GLY A 72 8.90 0.10 -8.00
CA GLY A 72 8.93 -0.47 -9.34
C GLY A 72 9.46 -1.91 -9.39
N LEU A 73 10.44 -2.26 -8.54
CA LEU A 73 11.02 -3.61 -8.50
C LEU A 73 10.15 -4.64 -7.78
N PHE A 74 9.44 -4.20 -6.74
CA PHE A 74 8.66 -5.07 -5.86
C PHE A 74 7.16 -4.85 -5.97
N PHE A 75 6.74 -4.11 -6.98
CA PHE A 75 5.35 -3.87 -7.24
C PHE A 75 4.65 -5.20 -7.61
N PRO A 76 3.63 -5.60 -6.83
CA PRO A 76 3.02 -6.93 -7.00
C PRO A 76 2.32 -7.10 -8.34
N SER A 77 1.92 -6.01 -8.97
CA SER A 77 1.25 -5.98 -10.27
C SER A 77 2.20 -5.65 -11.43
N SER A 78 3.51 -5.99 -11.32
CA SER A 78 4.44 -5.77 -12.43
C SER A 78 3.94 -6.38 -13.74
N ASP A 79 3.33 -7.56 -13.69
CA ASP A 79 2.72 -8.19 -14.85
C ASP A 79 1.51 -7.38 -15.36
N THR A 80 0.68 -6.86 -14.45
CA THR A 80 -0.47 -6.00 -14.76
C THR A 80 -0.04 -4.62 -15.25
N PHE A 81 1.08 -4.10 -14.75
CA PHE A 81 1.66 -2.83 -15.19
C PHE A 81 2.04 -2.84 -16.67
N PHE A 82 2.47 -4.00 -17.18
CA PHE A 82 2.77 -4.19 -18.59
C PHE A 82 1.55 -4.63 -19.42
N GLN A 83 0.43 -5.02 -18.78
CA GLN A 83 -0.82 -5.39 -19.46
C GLN A 83 -1.78 -4.22 -19.72
N LEU A 84 -1.45 -3.03 -19.31
CA LEU A 84 -2.03 -1.70 -19.59
C LEU A 84 -3.49 -1.71 -20.08
N ASP A 85 -4.38 -2.17 -19.23
CA ASP A 85 -5.81 -2.05 -19.45
C ASP A 85 -6.46 -1.17 -18.34
N TRP A 86 -7.78 -1.00 -18.40
CA TRP A 86 -8.51 -0.30 -17.36
C TRP A 86 -8.44 -0.98 -16.00
N ASN A 87 -8.18 -2.29 -15.95
CA ASN A 87 -8.00 -3.04 -14.71
C ASN A 87 -6.66 -2.67 -14.07
N ALA A 88 -5.60 -2.52 -14.85
CA ALA A 88 -4.29 -2.05 -14.37
C ALA A 88 -4.40 -0.66 -13.74
N LEU A 89 -5.13 0.28 -14.37
CA LEU A 89 -5.39 1.60 -13.79
C LEU A 89 -6.17 1.52 -12.47
N ARG A 90 -7.17 0.64 -12.39
CA ARG A 90 -7.95 0.42 -11.18
C ARG A 90 -7.09 -0.17 -10.06
N GLU A 91 -6.26 -1.15 -10.35
CA GLU A 91 -5.31 -1.74 -9.39
C GLU A 91 -4.34 -0.69 -8.88
N LEU A 92 -3.69 0.05 -9.76
CA LEU A 92 -2.73 1.09 -9.39
C LEU A 92 -3.40 2.22 -8.58
N GLY A 93 -4.64 2.56 -8.90
CA GLY A 93 -5.46 3.50 -8.13
C GLY A 93 -5.72 2.98 -6.71
N SER A 94 -6.05 1.70 -6.55
CA SER A 94 -6.27 1.09 -5.23
C SER A 94 -4.99 1.05 -4.39
N GLU A 95 -3.86 0.81 -5.01
CA GLU A 95 -2.57 0.83 -4.33
C GLU A 95 -2.18 2.22 -3.83
N CYS A 96 -2.59 3.30 -4.54
CA CYS A 96 -2.44 4.67 -4.06
C CYS A 96 -3.31 4.98 -2.82
N ILE A 97 -4.48 4.35 -2.70
CA ILE A 97 -5.40 4.57 -1.58
C ILE A 97 -4.77 4.15 -0.25
N VAL A 98 -4.05 3.04 -0.21
CA VAL A 98 -3.47 2.50 1.00
C VAL A 98 -2.46 3.44 1.68
N PRO A 99 -1.37 3.87 1.03
CA PRO A 99 -0.43 4.78 1.66
C PRO A 99 -1.07 6.13 1.97
N PHE A 100 -2.07 6.56 1.21
CA PHE A 100 -2.84 7.75 1.52
C PHE A 100 -3.58 7.62 2.85
N PHE A 101 -4.39 6.58 3.03
CA PHE A 101 -5.16 6.40 4.27
C PHE A 101 -4.27 6.09 5.48
N ILE A 102 -3.25 5.25 5.32
CA ILE A 102 -2.29 5.00 6.40
C ILE A 102 -1.60 6.30 6.83
N GLY A 103 -1.17 7.11 5.87
CA GLY A 103 -0.54 8.41 6.15
C GLY A 103 -1.50 9.46 6.75
N GLN A 104 -2.80 9.33 6.54
CA GLN A 104 -3.82 10.24 7.10
C GLN A 104 -4.47 9.71 8.38
N TYR A 105 -4.10 8.51 8.85
CA TYR A 105 -4.76 7.86 9.99
C TYR A 105 -4.99 8.79 11.19
N ASN A 106 -3.93 9.46 11.67
CA ASN A 106 -4.03 10.37 12.81
C ASN A 106 -4.95 11.57 12.53
N ARG A 107 -4.91 12.12 11.31
CA ARG A 107 -5.80 13.23 10.91
C ARG A 107 -7.25 12.80 10.86
N ILE A 108 -7.52 11.59 10.34
CA ILE A 108 -8.87 11.01 10.31
C ILE A 108 -9.36 10.78 11.74
N ARG A 109 -8.52 10.19 12.58
CA ARG A 109 -8.86 9.87 13.97
C ARG A 109 -9.28 11.10 14.78
N TYR A 110 -8.56 12.22 14.61
CA TYR A 110 -8.84 13.46 15.35
C TYR A 110 -9.73 14.47 14.60
N ALA A 111 -10.25 14.11 13.43
CA ALA A 111 -11.19 14.95 12.71
C ALA A 111 -12.57 15.05 13.42
N PRO A 112 -13.36 16.09 13.19
CA PRO A 112 -14.75 16.17 13.65
C PRO A 112 -15.56 14.95 13.23
N PHE A 113 -16.53 14.54 14.05
CA PHE A 113 -17.29 13.29 13.85
C PHE A 113 -17.90 13.17 12.46
N THR A 114 -18.59 14.21 11.97
CA THR A 114 -19.22 14.20 10.65
C THR A 114 -18.20 13.99 9.52
N ARG A 115 -17.04 14.66 9.61
CA ARG A 115 -15.97 14.51 8.62
C ARG A 115 -15.37 13.09 8.65
N ARG A 116 -15.16 12.53 9.85
CA ARG A 116 -14.69 11.14 10.00
C ARG A 116 -15.68 10.17 9.37
N TYR A 117 -16.97 10.35 9.70
CA TYR A 117 -18.05 9.52 9.16
C TYR A 117 -18.03 9.48 7.63
N MET A 118 -18.00 10.65 6.99
CA MET A 118 -17.97 10.77 5.52
C MET A 118 -16.71 10.15 4.92
N ILE A 119 -15.54 10.41 5.51
CA ILE A 119 -14.28 9.84 5.01
C ILE A 119 -14.30 8.30 5.12
N MET A 120 -14.78 7.75 6.23
CA MET A 120 -14.85 6.32 6.44
C MET A 120 -15.87 5.65 5.52
N LEU A 121 -17.02 6.29 5.26
CA LEU A 121 -18.01 5.82 4.29
C LEU A 121 -17.41 5.76 2.87
N LEU A 122 -16.78 6.85 2.43
CA LEU A 122 -16.13 6.90 1.12
C LEU A 122 -14.99 5.88 1.02
N MET A 123 -14.20 5.72 2.08
CA MET A 123 -13.17 4.68 2.14
C MET A 123 -13.77 3.28 1.93
N GLY A 124 -14.88 2.96 2.60
CA GLY A 124 -15.56 1.68 2.43
C GLY A 124 -16.03 1.46 0.99
N ILE A 125 -16.68 2.47 0.40
CA ILE A 125 -17.13 2.41 -1.00
C ILE A 125 -15.93 2.23 -1.94
N PHE A 126 -14.88 3.00 -1.80
CA PHE A 126 -13.69 2.87 -2.63
C PHE A 126 -13.03 1.51 -2.49
N CYS A 127 -12.93 0.99 -1.26
CA CYS A 127 -12.33 -0.31 -1.00
C CYS A 127 -13.09 -1.46 -1.66
N SER A 128 -14.40 -1.35 -1.84
CA SER A 128 -15.20 -2.38 -2.51
C SER A 128 -15.02 -2.44 -4.03
N TYR A 129 -14.52 -1.36 -4.64
CA TYR A 129 -14.24 -1.30 -6.08
C TYR A 129 -12.79 -1.63 -6.43
N THR A 130 -11.95 -1.84 -5.42
CA THR A 130 -10.52 -1.95 -5.56
C THR A 130 -10.04 -3.36 -5.27
N HIS A 131 -8.75 -3.54 -5.26
CA HIS A 131 -8.10 -4.83 -5.08
C HIS A 131 -8.32 -5.39 -3.66
N ASP A 132 -9.11 -6.43 -3.49
CA ASP A 132 -9.55 -6.96 -2.18
C ASP A 132 -8.40 -7.39 -1.28
N GLY A 133 -7.34 -8.00 -1.84
CA GLY A 133 -6.16 -8.41 -1.08
C GLY A 133 -5.43 -7.24 -0.39
N ILE A 134 -5.65 -6.01 -0.83
CA ILE A 134 -5.05 -4.79 -0.28
C ILE A 134 -6.04 -4.07 0.63
N THR A 135 -7.28 -3.97 0.21
CA THR A 135 -8.27 -3.10 0.85
C THR A 135 -8.99 -3.74 2.03
N ILE A 136 -9.21 -5.06 2.00
CA ILE A 136 -9.76 -5.79 3.16
C ILE A 136 -8.82 -5.70 4.38
N PRO A 137 -7.51 -5.98 4.27
CA PRO A 137 -6.58 -5.77 5.37
C PRO A 137 -6.50 -4.32 5.85
N LEU A 138 -6.63 -3.34 4.93
CA LEU A 138 -6.69 -1.93 5.31
C LEU A 138 -7.92 -1.63 6.17
N CYS A 139 -9.11 -2.07 5.76
CA CYS A 139 -10.34 -1.90 6.52
C CYS A 139 -10.25 -2.60 7.88
N ALA A 140 -9.79 -3.85 7.92
CA ALA A 140 -9.60 -4.61 9.15
C ALA A 140 -8.60 -3.91 10.09
N GLY A 141 -7.50 -3.38 9.56
CA GLY A 141 -6.52 -2.61 10.31
C GLY A 141 -7.10 -1.34 10.95
N PHE A 142 -7.93 -0.59 10.22
CA PHE A 142 -8.60 0.60 10.75
C PHE A 142 -9.58 0.25 11.88
N ILE A 143 -10.40 -0.79 11.70
CA ILE A 143 -11.34 -1.26 12.73
C ILE A 143 -10.56 -1.68 13.99
N TRP A 144 -9.53 -2.49 13.82
CA TRP A 144 -8.71 -2.99 14.92
C TRP A 144 -8.02 -1.87 15.69
N MET A 145 -7.40 -0.92 14.97
CA MET A 145 -6.78 0.24 15.61
C MET A 145 -7.78 1.12 16.34
N SER A 146 -9.00 1.24 15.85
CA SER A 146 -10.06 1.98 16.55
C SER A 146 -10.50 1.29 17.85
N VAL A 147 -10.46 -0.04 17.88
CA VAL A 147 -10.74 -0.84 19.10
C VAL A 147 -9.59 -0.70 20.09
N LEU A 148 -8.34 -0.88 19.66
CA LEU A 148 -7.16 -0.79 20.52
C LEU A 148 -7.00 0.59 21.18
N ASN A 149 -7.29 1.65 20.45
CA ASN A 149 -7.15 3.01 20.96
C ASN A 149 -8.32 3.45 21.87
N HIS A 150 -9.30 2.58 22.14
CA HIS A 150 -10.48 2.89 22.96
C HIS A 150 -11.22 4.18 22.58
N ASP A 151 -11.05 4.66 21.35
CA ASP A 151 -11.74 5.85 20.85
C ASP A 151 -13.17 5.50 20.43
N LYS A 152 -14.12 5.77 21.31
CA LYS A 152 -15.54 5.49 21.09
C LYS A 152 -16.09 6.21 19.83
N PHE A 153 -15.67 7.46 19.63
CA PHE A 153 -16.13 8.23 18.47
C PHE A 153 -15.54 7.70 17.18
N PHE A 154 -14.28 7.29 17.18
CA PHE A 154 -13.66 6.70 16.01
C PHE A 154 -14.21 5.32 15.70
N ARG A 155 -14.48 4.48 16.74
CA ARG A 155 -15.16 3.19 16.56
C ARG A 155 -16.53 3.35 15.92
N SER A 156 -17.34 4.31 16.38
CA SER A 156 -18.63 4.59 15.74
C SER A 156 -18.49 5.05 14.29
N ALA A 157 -17.44 5.79 13.96
CA ALA A 157 -17.15 6.20 12.59
C ALA A 157 -16.64 5.05 11.69
N CYS A 158 -16.20 3.92 12.23
CA CYS A 158 -15.86 2.74 11.43
C CYS A 158 -17.09 2.01 10.86
N TRP A 159 -18.27 2.14 11.48
CA TRP A 159 -19.51 1.56 10.94
C TRP A 159 -19.85 2.04 9.52
N PRO A 160 -19.73 3.35 9.20
CA PRO A 160 -19.89 3.82 7.83
C PRO A 160 -18.96 3.16 6.83
N MET A 161 -17.74 2.84 7.23
CA MET A 161 -16.80 2.11 6.36
C MET A 161 -17.33 0.70 6.04
N VAL A 162 -17.84 -0.02 7.03
CA VAL A 162 -18.47 -1.32 6.82
C VAL A 162 -19.70 -1.21 5.95
N ILE A 163 -20.55 -0.21 6.20
CA ILE A 163 -21.74 0.07 5.38
C ILE A 163 -21.33 0.40 3.94
N GLY A 164 -20.35 1.28 3.75
CA GLY A 164 -19.83 1.63 2.44
C GLY A 164 -19.25 0.42 1.70
N PHE A 165 -18.51 -0.43 2.39
CA PHE A 165 -17.98 -1.68 1.84
C PHE A 165 -19.12 -2.63 1.41
N ILE A 166 -20.14 -2.82 2.25
CA ILE A 166 -21.31 -3.65 1.92
C ILE A 166 -22.06 -3.08 0.70
N ILE A 167 -22.28 -1.76 0.65
CA ILE A 167 -22.96 -1.12 -0.48
C ILE A 167 -22.19 -1.37 -1.78
N GLY A 168 -20.89 -1.13 -1.76
CA GLY A 168 -20.07 -1.29 -2.95
C GLY A 168 -19.94 -2.76 -3.38
N THR A 169 -19.76 -3.68 -2.42
CA THR A 169 -19.69 -5.13 -2.70
C THR A 169 -21.04 -5.62 -3.23
N SER A 170 -22.16 -5.18 -2.65
CA SER A 170 -23.49 -5.55 -3.14
C SER A 170 -23.72 -5.08 -4.59
N PHE A 171 -23.23 -3.89 -4.94
CA PHE A 171 -23.29 -3.41 -6.31
C PHE A 171 -22.41 -4.26 -7.25
N SER A 172 -21.23 -4.66 -6.82
CA SER A 172 -20.34 -5.54 -7.58
C SER A 172 -20.94 -6.93 -7.78
N ILE A 173 -21.55 -7.50 -6.75
CA ILE A 173 -22.26 -8.79 -6.81
C ILE A 173 -23.48 -8.68 -7.73
N TRP A 174 -24.28 -7.60 -7.61
CA TRP A 174 -25.42 -7.38 -8.50
C TRP A 174 -25.00 -7.30 -9.97
N LYS A 175 -23.87 -6.67 -10.25
CA LYS A 175 -23.29 -6.61 -11.60
C LYS A 175 -22.79 -7.98 -12.08
N ALA A 176 -22.23 -8.79 -11.17
CA ALA A 176 -21.71 -10.14 -11.46
C ALA A 176 -22.83 -11.20 -11.54
N HIS A 177 -23.97 -10.97 -10.88
CA HIS A 177 -25.05 -11.96 -10.71
C HIS A 177 -25.78 -12.31 -12.02
N ASN A 178 -25.47 -11.65 -13.09
CA ASN A 178 -25.95 -12.08 -14.42
C ASN A 178 -25.18 -13.30 -14.98
N GLY A 179 -24.33 -13.96 -14.20
CA GLY A 179 -23.54 -15.09 -14.71
C GLY A 179 -23.05 -16.20 -13.78
N GLU A 180 -22.85 -16.01 -12.45
CA GLU A 180 -22.06 -17.01 -11.69
C GLU A 180 -22.54 -17.25 -10.24
N SER A 181 -23.52 -18.13 -10.05
CA SER A 181 -23.95 -18.59 -8.72
C SER A 181 -23.16 -19.79 -8.17
N GLU A 182 -22.26 -20.40 -8.95
CA GLU A 182 -21.53 -21.62 -8.58
C GLU A 182 -20.26 -21.37 -7.76
N MET A 183 -19.76 -20.14 -7.71
CA MET A 183 -18.44 -19.78 -7.20
C MET A 183 -18.23 -20.04 -5.70
N MET A 184 -19.27 -19.92 -4.86
CA MET A 184 -19.12 -20.00 -3.40
C MET A 184 -19.02 -21.47 -2.91
N ALA A 185 -19.72 -22.39 -3.56
CA ALA A 185 -19.66 -23.81 -3.18
C ALA A 185 -18.31 -24.44 -3.55
N ASP A 186 -17.78 -24.14 -4.71
CA ASP A 186 -16.46 -24.57 -5.16
C ASP A 186 -15.34 -24.01 -4.31
N TYR A 187 -15.47 -22.78 -3.83
CA TYR A 187 -14.49 -22.16 -2.95
C TYR A 187 -14.32 -22.91 -1.63
N LEU A 188 -15.42 -23.26 -0.96
CA LEU A 188 -15.36 -24.00 0.32
C LEU A 188 -14.75 -25.38 0.15
N ASN A 189 -15.01 -26.05 -0.97
CA ASN A 189 -14.46 -27.38 -1.27
C ASN A 189 -12.96 -27.33 -1.59
N THR A 190 -12.45 -26.19 -2.04
CA THR A 190 -11.04 -26.02 -2.45
C THR A 190 -10.18 -25.31 -1.40
N LEU A 191 -10.74 -24.95 -0.23
CA LEU A 191 -10.07 -24.15 0.79
C LEU A 191 -8.70 -24.72 1.23
N SER A 192 -8.60 -26.03 1.43
CA SER A 192 -7.33 -26.66 1.82
C SER A 192 -6.27 -26.59 0.72
N ALA A 193 -6.67 -26.80 -0.53
CA ALA A 193 -5.80 -26.69 -1.69
C ALA A 193 -5.36 -25.24 -1.92
N HIS A 194 -6.25 -24.28 -1.69
CA HIS A 194 -5.92 -22.86 -1.76
C HIS A 194 -4.91 -22.45 -0.68
N THR A 195 -5.05 -22.93 0.56
CA THR A 195 -4.08 -22.65 1.63
C THR A 195 -2.69 -23.15 1.30
N THR A 196 -2.58 -24.37 0.78
CA THR A 196 -1.28 -24.96 0.38
C THR A 196 -0.65 -24.17 -0.77
N LYS A 197 -1.43 -23.80 -1.78
CA LYS A 197 -0.97 -22.96 -2.91
C LYS A 197 -0.54 -21.58 -2.43
N SER A 198 -1.26 -20.98 -1.46
CA SER A 198 -0.93 -19.68 -0.88
C SER A 198 0.44 -19.68 -0.21
N ILE A 199 0.74 -20.72 0.57
CA ILE A 199 2.03 -20.87 1.24
C ILE A 199 3.16 -21.04 0.20
N ALA A 200 2.94 -21.85 -0.84
CA ALA A 200 3.91 -22.02 -1.91
C ALA A 200 4.19 -20.70 -2.64
N LEU A 201 3.14 -19.95 -3.02
CA LEU A 201 3.27 -18.65 -3.68
C LEU A 201 3.98 -17.62 -2.81
N LEU A 202 3.71 -17.59 -1.48
CA LEU A 202 4.45 -16.73 -0.57
C LEU A 202 5.93 -17.10 -0.52
N TRP A 203 6.25 -18.39 -0.52
CA TRP A 203 7.63 -18.86 -0.52
C TRP A 203 8.37 -18.44 -1.79
N ASP A 204 7.68 -18.40 -2.93
CA ASP A 204 8.25 -17.92 -4.19
C ASP A 204 8.35 -16.39 -4.26
N THR A 205 7.71 -15.68 -3.34
CA THR A 205 7.68 -14.21 -3.36
C THR A 205 8.92 -13.62 -2.72
N LYS A 206 9.82 -13.09 -3.54
CA LYS A 206 11.11 -12.51 -3.11
C LYS A 206 10.96 -11.41 -2.06
N ILE A 207 9.97 -10.54 -2.20
CA ILE A 207 9.77 -9.41 -1.25
C ILE A 207 9.34 -9.91 0.14
N PHE A 208 8.50 -10.93 0.21
CA PHE A 208 8.09 -11.56 1.47
C PHE A 208 9.28 -12.19 2.18
N LEU A 209 10.04 -13.02 1.45
CA LEU A 209 11.25 -13.66 1.99
C LEU A 209 12.27 -12.62 2.45
N PHE A 210 12.45 -11.55 1.68
CA PHE A 210 13.36 -10.46 2.06
C PHE A 210 12.88 -9.72 3.31
N ALA A 211 11.60 -9.40 3.43
CA ALA A 211 11.02 -8.74 4.60
C ALA A 211 11.16 -9.60 5.86
N VAL A 212 10.86 -10.90 5.76
CA VAL A 212 10.99 -11.86 6.85
C VAL A 212 12.46 -12.04 7.23
N GLY A 213 13.34 -12.28 6.26
CA GLY A 213 14.78 -12.46 6.48
C GLY A 213 15.43 -11.23 7.12
N LEU A 214 15.10 -10.02 6.64
CA LEU A 214 15.56 -8.77 7.22
C LEU A 214 15.09 -8.59 8.67
N SER A 215 13.80 -8.87 8.92
CA SER A 215 13.22 -8.79 10.26
C SER A 215 13.87 -9.81 11.21
N ALA A 216 14.06 -11.05 10.75
CA ALA A 216 14.73 -12.11 11.50
C ALA A 216 16.18 -11.72 11.82
N TYR A 217 16.93 -11.22 10.84
CA TYR A 217 18.30 -10.71 11.06
C TYR A 217 18.31 -9.60 12.11
N LEU A 218 17.41 -8.63 12.05
CA LEU A 218 17.31 -7.57 13.04
C LEU A 218 16.99 -8.11 14.44
N CYS A 219 16.18 -9.16 14.54
CA CYS A 219 15.88 -9.82 15.82
C CYS A 219 17.10 -10.46 16.48
N THR A 220 18.11 -10.90 15.72
CA THR A 220 19.35 -11.48 16.28
C THR A 220 20.23 -10.44 16.98
N ARG A 221 20.08 -9.16 16.64
CA ARG A 221 20.90 -8.07 17.16
C ARG A 221 20.15 -7.25 18.21
N ARG A 222 20.78 -6.90 19.32
CA ARG A 222 20.14 -6.09 20.38
C ARG A 222 19.62 -4.75 19.85
N TRP A 223 20.45 -4.04 19.08
CA TRP A 223 20.05 -2.80 18.43
C TRP A 223 18.95 -2.99 17.37
N GLY A 224 18.97 -4.12 16.66
CA GLY A 224 17.95 -4.44 15.67
C GLY A 224 16.59 -4.66 16.30
N ARG A 225 16.51 -5.33 17.45
CA ARG A 225 15.26 -5.46 18.22
C ARG A 225 14.70 -4.12 18.67
N GLN A 226 15.57 -3.20 19.11
CA GLN A 226 15.15 -1.84 19.47
C GLN A 226 14.61 -1.08 18.26
N LEU A 227 15.29 -1.17 17.10
CA LEU A 227 14.85 -0.58 15.85
C LEU A 227 13.50 -1.13 15.39
N LEU A 228 13.34 -2.45 15.45
CA LEU A 228 12.09 -3.11 15.10
C LEU A 228 10.95 -2.66 16.01
N ALA A 229 11.17 -2.66 17.32
CA ALA A 229 10.18 -2.21 18.31
C ALA A 229 9.81 -0.73 18.13
N HIS A 230 10.76 0.11 17.76
CA HIS A 230 10.51 1.52 17.45
C HIS A 230 9.59 1.66 16.22
N ASN A 231 9.94 0.99 15.11
CA ASN A 231 9.14 1.06 13.88
C ASN A 231 7.73 0.46 14.05
N LEU A 232 7.59 -0.61 14.83
CA LEU A 232 6.27 -1.18 15.17
C LEU A 232 5.40 -0.18 15.94
N LYS A 233 5.99 0.63 16.82
CA LYS A 233 5.29 1.68 17.58
C LYS A 233 4.96 2.90 16.71
N GLU A 234 5.82 3.27 15.79
CA GLU A 234 5.59 4.42 14.90
C GLU A 234 4.58 4.15 13.80
N HIS A 235 4.53 2.91 13.30
CA HIS A 235 3.65 2.51 12.19
C HIS A 235 2.69 1.37 12.58
N PRO A 236 1.90 1.52 13.66
CA PRO A 236 1.06 0.42 14.16
C PRO A 236 0.00 -0.01 13.16
N LEU A 237 -0.64 0.92 12.44
CA LEU A 237 -1.65 0.61 11.45
C LEU A 237 -1.08 -0.25 10.31
N LEU A 238 0.08 0.13 9.77
CA LEU A 238 0.74 -0.66 8.72
C LEU A 238 1.07 -2.07 9.19
N THR A 239 1.54 -2.21 10.43
CA THR A 239 1.84 -3.52 11.04
C THR A 239 0.58 -4.39 11.11
N HIS A 240 -0.54 -3.83 11.58
CA HIS A 240 -1.79 -4.57 11.64
C HIS A 240 -2.32 -4.92 10.26
N CYS A 241 -2.22 -4.02 9.28
CA CYS A 241 -2.57 -4.33 7.89
C CYS A 241 -1.74 -5.48 7.32
N ALA A 242 -0.43 -5.52 7.60
CA ALA A 242 0.43 -6.63 7.17
C ALA A 242 0.01 -7.97 7.82
N ILE A 243 -0.29 -7.97 9.12
CA ILE A 243 -0.80 -9.16 9.83
C ILE A 243 -2.14 -9.61 9.26
N PHE A 244 -3.09 -8.69 9.07
CA PHE A 244 -4.40 -9.04 8.50
C PHE A 244 -4.29 -9.55 7.06
N SER A 245 -3.36 -9.00 6.27
CA SER A 245 -3.08 -9.49 4.91
C SER A 245 -2.64 -10.96 4.93
N LEU A 246 -1.78 -11.34 5.86
CA LEU A 246 -1.38 -12.75 6.05
C LEU A 246 -2.57 -13.61 6.52
N CYS A 247 -3.38 -13.11 7.45
CA CYS A 247 -4.54 -13.84 7.96
C CYS A 247 -5.66 -14.01 6.92
N THR A 248 -5.80 -13.08 5.99
CA THR A 248 -6.83 -13.16 4.93
C THR A 248 -6.46 -14.06 3.77
N MET A 249 -5.19 -14.42 3.62
CA MET A 249 -4.75 -15.30 2.54
C MET A 249 -5.52 -16.63 2.43
N PRO A 250 -5.74 -17.39 3.52
CA PRO A 250 -6.48 -18.65 3.44
C PRO A 250 -7.96 -18.46 3.05
N PHE A 251 -8.49 -17.27 3.28
CA PHE A 251 -9.91 -16.94 3.08
C PHE A 251 -10.15 -16.01 1.90
N ALA A 252 -9.18 -15.86 0.99
CA ALA A 252 -9.31 -14.93 -0.13
C ALA A 252 -10.43 -15.37 -1.10
N PRO A 253 -11.65 -14.80 -1.00
CA PRO A 253 -12.81 -15.25 -1.78
C PRO A 253 -12.70 -14.92 -3.26
N LEU A 254 -11.76 -14.07 -3.66
CA LEU A 254 -11.67 -13.48 -4.99
C LEU A 254 -10.40 -13.86 -5.75
N GLY A 255 -9.72 -14.89 -5.29
CA GLY A 255 -8.53 -15.40 -5.95
C GLY A 255 -7.28 -15.23 -5.09
N LEU A 256 -6.48 -16.28 -5.14
CA LEU A 256 -5.28 -16.42 -4.36
C LEU A 256 -4.23 -15.36 -4.72
N ASP A 257 -4.15 -15.03 -6.01
CA ASP A 257 -3.19 -14.07 -6.53
C ASP A 257 -3.40 -12.67 -5.92
N ASN A 258 -4.65 -12.29 -5.70
CA ASN A 258 -4.99 -11.00 -5.08
C ASN A 258 -4.53 -10.93 -3.61
N ALA A 259 -4.67 -12.00 -2.85
CA ALA A 259 -4.22 -12.04 -1.46
C ALA A 259 -2.70 -11.99 -1.37
N VAL A 260 -1.99 -12.72 -2.24
CA VAL A 260 -0.52 -12.70 -2.34
C VAL A 260 -0.02 -11.30 -2.70
N LYS A 261 -0.64 -10.63 -3.67
CA LYS A 261 -0.34 -9.25 -4.03
C LYS A 261 -0.48 -8.31 -2.82
N GLY A 262 -1.53 -8.49 -2.00
CA GLY A 262 -1.72 -7.72 -0.77
C GLY A 262 -0.59 -7.92 0.23
N VAL A 263 -0.19 -9.15 0.50
CA VAL A 263 0.95 -9.46 1.39
C VAL A 263 2.23 -8.83 0.86
N CYS A 264 2.51 -8.97 -0.43
CA CYS A 264 3.69 -8.37 -1.07
C CYS A 264 3.70 -6.85 -0.91
N PHE A 265 2.55 -6.21 -1.08
CA PHE A 265 2.40 -4.77 -0.98
C PHE A 265 2.72 -4.26 0.44
N PHE A 266 2.18 -4.88 1.48
CA PHE A 266 2.48 -4.49 2.85
C PHE A 266 3.91 -4.85 3.26
N CYS A 267 4.46 -5.96 2.80
CA CYS A 267 5.86 -6.32 3.00
C CYS A 267 6.82 -5.33 2.32
N MET A 268 6.46 -4.81 1.16
CA MET A 268 7.21 -3.76 0.48
C MET A 268 7.32 -2.50 1.34
N PHE A 269 6.21 -2.01 1.90
CA PHE A 269 6.24 -0.85 2.79
C PHE A 269 7.03 -1.11 4.06
N TRP A 270 6.85 -2.28 4.66
CA TRP A 270 7.61 -2.67 5.85
C TRP A 270 9.11 -2.68 5.58
N THR A 271 9.52 -3.24 4.47
CA THR A 271 10.93 -3.27 4.05
C THR A 271 11.49 -1.86 3.80
N LEU A 272 10.72 -0.98 3.17
CA LEU A 272 11.11 0.43 2.97
C LEU A 272 11.32 1.16 4.29
N ILE A 273 10.45 0.96 5.27
CA ILE A 273 10.56 1.58 6.60
C ILE A 273 11.81 1.07 7.32
N LEU A 274 12.03 -0.25 7.31
CA LEU A 274 13.23 -0.84 7.91
C LEU A 274 14.52 -0.37 7.21
N GLY A 275 14.49 -0.33 5.87
CA GLY A 275 15.60 0.17 5.06
C GLY A 275 15.96 1.63 5.39
N LYS A 276 14.95 2.50 5.49
CA LYS A 276 15.15 3.90 5.93
C LYS A 276 15.81 3.95 7.31
N SER A 277 15.29 3.18 8.24
CA SER A 277 15.81 3.16 9.60
C SER A 277 17.26 2.68 9.67
N LEU A 278 17.62 1.71 8.83
CA LEU A 278 19.00 1.23 8.69
C LEU A 278 19.91 2.31 8.07
N ILE A 279 19.48 2.96 7.00
CA ILE A 279 20.22 4.05 6.35
C ILE A 279 20.47 5.18 7.34
N ASN A 280 19.44 5.60 8.07
CA ASN A 280 19.58 6.65 9.09
C ASN A 280 20.57 6.28 10.20
N LYS A 281 20.66 5.00 10.54
CA LYS A 281 21.61 4.52 11.55
C LYS A 281 23.06 4.49 11.05
N TYR A 282 23.29 4.01 9.82
CA TYR A 282 24.65 3.79 9.31
C TYR A 282 25.19 4.98 8.50
N MET A 283 24.29 5.86 7.99
CA MET A 283 24.64 7.04 7.23
C MET A 283 24.01 8.32 7.82
N PRO A 284 24.35 8.70 9.06
CA PRO A 284 23.72 9.86 9.72
C PRO A 284 24.00 11.19 9.04
N ILE A 285 25.02 11.26 8.17
CA ILE A 285 25.48 12.50 7.52
C ILE A 285 24.47 13.07 6.53
N VAL A 286 23.59 12.24 5.95
CA VAL A 286 22.63 12.67 4.94
C VAL A 286 21.41 13.36 5.57
N THR A 287 21.07 13.02 6.81
CA THR A 287 19.87 13.50 7.52
C THR A 287 20.13 14.72 8.40
N GLN A 288 21.31 14.86 8.98
CA GLN A 288 21.63 15.94 9.93
C GLN A 288 21.78 17.34 9.32
N LYS A 289 21.96 17.46 8.00
CA LYS A 289 22.04 18.79 7.34
C LYS A 289 20.74 19.60 7.36
N HIS A 290 19.63 19.01 7.81
CA HIS A 290 18.31 19.66 7.83
C HIS A 290 17.78 20.05 9.21
N GLU A 291 18.38 19.51 10.29
CA GLU A 291 17.96 19.85 11.66
C GLU A 291 18.81 20.97 12.31
N LEU A 292 19.89 21.41 11.67
CA LEU A 292 20.78 22.43 12.20
C LEU A 292 20.52 23.84 11.63
N THR A 293 19.27 24.29 11.61
CA THR A 293 18.94 25.70 11.80
C THR A 293 18.00 25.81 12.99
N PRO A 294 18.52 25.83 14.22
CA PRO A 294 17.70 26.32 15.31
C PRO A 294 17.49 27.81 15.04
N ASN A 295 16.24 28.21 14.75
CA ASN A 295 15.78 29.54 15.06
C ASN A 295 16.00 29.73 16.57
N ASN A 296 17.15 30.24 16.94
CA ASN A 296 17.42 30.69 18.29
C ASN A 296 17.02 32.17 18.35
N PRO A 297 15.80 32.51 18.85
CA PRO A 297 15.36 33.92 18.96
C PRO A 297 15.87 34.58 20.25
N LYS A 298 16.95 34.08 20.88
CA LYS A 298 17.54 34.67 22.08
C LYS A 298 18.99 35.04 21.86
N ALA A 299 19.22 35.97 20.94
CA ALA A 299 20.44 36.76 20.92
C ALA A 299 20.05 38.19 20.62
N LYS A 300 19.41 38.84 21.58
CA LYS A 300 19.40 40.30 21.82
C LYS A 300 19.25 40.52 23.32
#